data_0d31017023eb4c4fff2d556874ada0b4
#
_entry.id   0d31017023eb4c4fff2d556874ada0b4
#
_cell.length_a   1.000
_cell.length_b   1.000
_cell.length_c   1.000
_cell.angle_alpha   90.00
_cell.angle_beta   90.00
_cell.angle_gamma   90.00
#
_symmetry.space_group_name_H-M   'P 1'
#
loop_
_entity.id
_entity.type
_entity.pdbx_description
1 polymer ?
#
loop_
_entity_poly.entity_id
_entity_poly.type
_entity_poly.pdbx_seq_one_letter_code
_entity_poly.pdbx_strand_id
1 'polypeptide(L)'
;MGSWAVRIGIIAIIIVGGFILRDRLSSSAGDLKVGDCFDEPATGGEISDVQHHPCTEAHTAEVVFIGDMTGDNSTYPTDDQFDQFAATNCLPAFTTYTGRAVESETELTMSYYVPNKEGWTKGNRQEICYILRVDGQPMTQSFKAVAQ
;
A
#
# COMPACT_ATOMS: atom_id res chain seq x y z
N MET A 1 -31.24 -26.29 27.84
CA MET A 1 -29.87 -25.79 28.11
C MET A 1 -28.92 -25.86 26.92
N GLY A 2 -29.27 -26.50 25.83
CA GLY A 2 -28.37 -26.65 24.67
C GLY A 2 -28.33 -25.50 23.67
N SER A 3 -29.33 -24.61 23.69
CA SER A 3 -29.49 -23.61 22.61
C SER A 3 -28.65 -22.35 22.81
N TRP A 4 -28.31 -21.97 24.01
CA TRP A 4 -27.60 -20.71 24.29
C TRP A 4 -26.07 -20.83 24.12
N ALA A 5 -25.53 -21.96 24.56
CA ALA A 5 -24.09 -22.22 24.40
C ALA A 5 -23.68 -22.36 22.92
N VAL A 6 -24.54 -22.96 22.09
CA VAL A 6 -24.32 -23.08 20.63
C VAL A 6 -24.39 -21.72 19.95
N ARG A 7 -25.32 -20.86 20.37
CA ARG A 7 -25.42 -19.48 19.80
C ARG A 7 -24.21 -18.60 20.13
N ILE A 8 -23.68 -18.69 21.35
CA ILE A 8 -22.50 -17.97 21.78
C ILE A 8 -21.25 -18.47 21.00
N GLY A 9 -21.14 -19.80 20.83
CA GLY A 9 -20.07 -20.43 20.07
C GLY A 9 -20.04 -19.98 18.60
N ILE A 10 -21.20 -19.90 17.95
CA ILE A 10 -21.32 -19.46 16.55
C ILE A 10 -20.97 -17.97 16.41
N ILE A 11 -21.44 -17.15 17.35
CA ILE A 11 -21.11 -15.69 17.34
C ILE A 11 -19.61 -15.47 17.56
N ALA A 12 -18.98 -16.20 18.47
CA ALA A 12 -17.54 -16.12 18.71
C ALA A 12 -16.72 -16.56 17.47
N ILE A 13 -17.15 -17.62 16.78
CA ILE A 13 -16.50 -18.09 15.55
C ILE A 13 -16.67 -17.06 14.43
N ILE A 14 -17.80 -16.42 14.30
CA ILE A 14 -18.04 -15.37 13.29
C ILE A 14 -17.18 -14.14 13.58
N ILE A 15 -17.02 -13.74 14.84
CA ILE A 15 -16.21 -12.60 15.22
C ILE A 15 -14.72 -12.88 14.98
N VAL A 16 -14.24 -14.05 15.39
CA VAL A 16 -12.83 -14.45 15.18
C VAL A 16 -12.55 -14.71 13.69
N GLY A 17 -13.46 -15.40 12.99
CA GLY A 17 -13.36 -15.63 11.55
C GLY A 17 -13.41 -14.34 10.75
N GLY A 18 -14.28 -13.40 11.13
CA GLY A 18 -14.37 -12.07 10.51
C GLY A 18 -13.13 -11.21 10.72
N PHE A 19 -12.46 -11.34 11.87
CA PHE A 19 -11.23 -10.60 12.15
C PHE A 19 -10.03 -11.15 11.36
N ILE A 20 -9.92 -12.47 11.24
CA ILE A 20 -8.85 -13.13 10.46
C ILE A 20 -9.06 -12.93 8.96
N LEU A 21 -10.31 -12.88 8.48
CA LEU A 21 -10.64 -12.65 7.07
C LEU A 21 -10.46 -11.18 6.67
N ARG A 22 -10.54 -10.25 7.61
CA ARG A 22 -10.39 -8.81 7.33
C ARG A 22 -8.98 -8.45 6.86
N ASP A 23 -7.96 -9.13 7.36
CA ASP A 23 -6.56 -8.93 6.95
C ASP A 23 -6.24 -9.57 5.58
N ARG A 24 -7.18 -10.31 5.00
CA ARG A 24 -7.03 -10.98 3.69
C ARG A 24 -8.05 -10.50 2.64
N LEU A 25 -8.85 -9.49 2.97
CA LEU A 25 -9.81 -8.94 2.01
C LEU A 25 -9.11 -7.90 1.14
N SER A 26 -9.38 -7.96 -0.16
CA SER A 26 -9.05 -6.88 -1.09
C SER A 26 -9.64 -5.57 -0.56
N SER A 27 -8.84 -4.54 -0.49
CA SER A 27 -9.30 -3.18 -0.21
C SER A 27 -8.93 -2.26 -1.36
N SER A 28 -9.61 -1.13 -1.45
CA SER A 28 -9.29 -0.11 -2.43
C SER A 28 -7.84 0.36 -2.25
N ALA A 29 -7.13 0.58 -3.35
CA ALA A 29 -5.78 1.15 -3.29
C ALA A 29 -5.75 2.48 -2.52
N GLY A 30 -6.86 3.24 -2.51
CA GLY A 30 -7.00 4.47 -1.73
C GLY A 30 -7.13 4.28 -0.22
N ASP A 31 -7.32 3.06 0.26
CA ASP A 31 -7.39 2.74 1.70
C ASP A 31 -6.02 2.32 2.29
N LEU A 32 -4.99 2.21 1.45
CA LEU A 32 -3.62 1.89 1.87
C LEU A 32 -3.08 2.94 2.85
N LYS A 33 -2.24 2.48 3.76
CA LYS A 33 -1.54 3.28 4.77
C LYS A 33 -0.06 3.00 4.73
N VAL A 34 0.74 3.94 5.18
CA VAL A 34 2.18 3.73 5.33
C VAL A 34 2.44 2.55 6.26
N GLY A 35 3.22 1.59 5.77
CA GLY A 35 3.53 0.33 6.45
C GLY A 35 2.63 -0.84 6.07
N ASP A 36 1.62 -0.64 5.21
CA ASP A 36 0.82 -1.74 4.69
C ASP A 36 1.62 -2.57 3.69
N CYS A 37 1.53 -3.89 3.84
CA CYS A 37 2.11 -4.87 2.94
C CYS A 37 0.99 -5.46 2.06
N PHE A 38 1.23 -5.53 0.76
CA PHE A 38 0.20 -5.93 -0.21
C PHE A 38 0.82 -6.58 -1.45
N ASP A 39 -0.01 -7.17 -2.29
CA ASP A 39 0.42 -7.63 -3.60
C ASP A 39 0.16 -6.57 -4.66
N GLU A 40 1.23 -6.20 -5.39
CA GLU A 40 1.09 -5.38 -6.58
C GLU A 40 0.33 -6.17 -7.65
N PRO A 41 -0.74 -5.60 -8.25
CA PRO A 41 -1.46 -6.26 -9.32
C PRO A 41 -0.56 -6.57 -10.51
N ALA A 42 -0.65 -7.79 -11.05
CA ALA A 42 0.21 -8.28 -12.13
C ALA A 42 0.02 -7.53 -13.47
N THR A 43 -1.05 -6.77 -13.61
CA THR A 43 -1.36 -6.00 -14.82
C THR A 43 -1.32 -4.52 -14.49
N GLY A 44 -0.42 -3.78 -15.16
CA GLY A 44 -0.42 -2.32 -15.09
C GLY A 44 -1.75 -1.74 -15.61
N GLY A 45 -2.15 -0.62 -15.06
CA GLY A 45 -3.37 0.07 -15.43
C GLY A 45 -4.09 0.66 -14.22
N GLU A 46 -5.39 0.89 -14.36
CA GLU A 46 -6.21 1.41 -13.28
C GLU A 46 -6.40 0.36 -12.17
N ILE A 47 -5.92 0.66 -10.97
CA ILE A 47 -5.96 -0.23 -9.83
C ILE A 47 -7.09 0.19 -8.91
N SER A 48 -8.09 -0.68 -8.78
CA SER A 48 -9.20 -0.46 -7.85
C SER A 48 -8.97 -1.18 -6.52
N ASP A 49 -8.40 -2.37 -6.57
CA ASP A 49 -8.27 -3.25 -5.41
C ASP A 49 -6.84 -3.81 -5.28
N VAL A 50 -6.36 -3.89 -4.06
CA VAL A 50 -5.09 -4.53 -3.69
C VAL A 50 -5.34 -5.58 -2.62
N GLN A 51 -4.57 -6.66 -2.65
CA GLN A 51 -4.65 -7.69 -1.63
C GLN A 51 -3.65 -7.37 -0.51
N HIS A 52 -4.18 -7.12 0.68
CA HIS A 52 -3.37 -6.88 1.87
C HIS A 52 -2.86 -8.18 2.48
N HIS A 53 -1.65 -8.10 3.03
CA HIS A 53 -1.02 -9.18 3.79
C HIS A 53 -0.42 -8.65 5.08
N PRO A 54 -0.37 -9.47 6.16
CA PRO A 54 0.58 -9.23 7.23
C PRO A 54 2.01 -9.20 6.66
N CYS A 55 2.84 -8.24 7.04
CA CYS A 55 4.20 -8.14 6.50
C CYS A 55 5.12 -9.33 6.82
N THR A 56 4.67 -10.22 7.70
CA THR A 56 5.33 -11.50 8.01
C THR A 56 4.95 -12.63 7.04
N GLU A 57 3.97 -12.41 6.18
CA GLU A 57 3.58 -13.31 5.09
C GLU A 57 4.17 -12.83 3.76
N ALA A 58 4.18 -13.69 2.74
CA ALA A 58 4.67 -13.33 1.42
C ALA A 58 3.80 -12.21 0.80
N HIS A 59 4.43 -11.13 0.37
CA HIS A 59 3.83 -9.97 -0.29
C HIS A 59 4.82 -9.36 -1.27
N THR A 60 4.35 -8.61 -2.26
CA THR A 60 5.24 -8.06 -3.29
C THR A 60 5.55 -6.57 -3.11
N ALA A 61 4.76 -5.84 -2.33
CA ALA A 61 4.90 -4.41 -2.15
C ALA A 61 4.67 -3.98 -0.70
N GLU A 62 5.30 -2.87 -0.28
CA GLU A 62 5.14 -2.25 1.03
C GLU A 62 5.07 -0.74 0.88
N VAL A 63 4.03 -0.10 1.46
CA VAL A 63 3.81 1.35 1.36
C VAL A 63 4.80 2.10 2.25
N VAL A 64 5.52 3.05 1.66
CA VAL A 64 6.52 3.87 2.39
C VAL A 64 6.11 5.33 2.56
N PHE A 65 5.23 5.83 1.69
CA PHE A 65 4.78 7.22 1.74
C PHE A 65 3.40 7.38 1.11
N ILE A 66 2.62 8.29 1.65
CA ILE A 66 1.36 8.76 1.06
C ILE A 66 1.32 10.26 1.23
N GLY A 67 1.03 10.98 0.14
CA GLY A 67 0.91 12.42 0.17
C GLY A 67 -0.01 12.95 -0.91
N ASP A 68 -0.54 14.14 -0.69
CA ASP A 68 -1.45 14.79 -1.63
C ASP A 68 -0.70 15.78 -2.51
N MET A 69 -0.89 15.66 -3.80
CA MET A 69 -0.44 16.65 -4.78
C MET A 69 -1.33 17.89 -4.74
N THR A 70 -0.77 19.02 -5.14
CA THR A 70 -1.54 20.26 -5.34
C THR A 70 -2.02 20.38 -6.78
N GLY A 71 -3.18 20.99 -6.99
CA GLY A 71 -3.72 21.22 -8.33
C GLY A 71 -5.24 21.44 -8.30
N ASP A 72 -5.78 22.01 -9.37
CA ASP A 72 -7.21 22.14 -9.54
C ASP A 72 -7.84 20.87 -10.14
N ASN A 73 -9.15 20.76 -10.08
CA ASN A 73 -9.87 19.56 -10.55
C ASN A 73 -9.96 19.47 -12.09
N SER A 74 -9.68 20.54 -12.80
CA SER A 74 -9.85 20.63 -14.26
C SER A 74 -8.59 20.25 -15.03
N THR A 75 -7.43 20.30 -14.38
CA THR A 75 -6.13 20.06 -15.01
C THR A 75 -5.46 18.82 -14.41
N TYR A 76 -5.50 17.73 -15.18
CA TYR A 76 -4.84 16.48 -14.76
C TYR A 76 -3.31 16.62 -14.93
N PRO A 77 -2.50 16.25 -13.93
CA PRO A 77 -1.05 16.35 -14.02
C PRO A 77 -0.47 15.53 -15.18
N THR A 78 0.68 15.96 -15.65
CA THR A 78 1.51 15.19 -16.60
C THR A 78 2.31 14.12 -15.85
N ASP A 79 2.82 13.14 -16.58
CA ASP A 79 3.71 12.11 -16.02
C ASP A 79 4.95 12.76 -15.36
N ASP A 80 5.54 13.78 -15.99
CA ASP A 80 6.67 14.53 -15.41
C ASP A 80 6.34 15.18 -14.06
N GLN A 81 5.10 15.62 -13.85
CA GLN A 81 4.67 16.21 -12.58
C GLN A 81 4.49 15.14 -11.49
N PHE A 82 3.99 13.97 -11.85
CA PHE A 82 3.96 12.81 -10.94
C PHE A 82 5.37 12.36 -10.57
N ASP A 83 6.24 12.18 -11.57
CA ASP A 83 7.64 11.82 -11.34
C ASP A 83 8.37 12.84 -10.45
N GLN A 84 8.13 14.13 -10.66
CA GLN A 84 8.72 15.19 -9.84
C GLN A 84 8.21 15.12 -8.39
N PHE A 85 6.91 14.86 -8.19
CA PHE A 85 6.35 14.68 -6.85
C PHE A 85 6.98 13.46 -6.15
N ALA A 86 7.07 12.33 -6.85
CA ALA A 86 7.73 11.13 -6.35
C ALA A 86 9.19 11.39 -5.99
N ALA A 87 9.95 12.04 -6.87
CA ALA A 87 11.35 12.37 -6.59
C ALA A 87 11.53 13.30 -5.39
N THR A 88 10.61 14.24 -5.19
CA THR A 88 10.70 15.22 -4.09
C THR A 88 10.26 14.64 -2.74
N ASN A 89 9.28 13.74 -2.73
CA ASN A 89 8.65 13.26 -1.49
C ASN A 89 8.95 11.79 -1.20
N CYS A 90 8.88 10.93 -2.22
CA CYS A 90 8.99 9.49 -2.02
C CYS A 90 10.43 9.02 -1.83
N LEU A 91 11.41 9.61 -2.53
CA LEU A 91 12.82 9.23 -2.34
C LEU A 91 13.32 9.56 -0.93
N PRO A 92 13.09 10.75 -0.35
CA PRO A 92 13.42 11.00 1.05
C PRO A 92 12.65 10.11 2.03
N ALA A 93 11.37 9.83 1.73
CA ALA A 93 10.55 8.94 2.54
C ALA A 93 11.07 7.50 2.53
N PHE A 94 11.55 7.00 1.38
CA PHE A 94 12.23 5.71 1.30
C PHE A 94 13.39 5.62 2.30
N THR A 95 14.30 6.60 2.26
CA THR A 95 15.45 6.63 3.17
C THR A 95 15.01 6.69 4.63
N THR A 96 14.00 7.51 4.95
CA THR A 96 13.47 7.63 6.31
C THR A 96 12.82 6.32 6.77
N TYR A 97 12.06 5.68 5.89
CA TYR A 97 11.30 4.48 6.20
C TYR A 97 12.20 3.25 6.36
N THR A 98 13.12 3.04 5.42
CA THR A 98 13.98 1.84 5.37
C THR A 98 15.29 1.99 6.13
N GLY A 99 15.73 3.22 6.41
CA GLY A 99 17.07 3.51 6.91
C GLY A 99 18.18 3.28 5.89
N ARG A 100 17.83 3.07 4.60
CA ARG A 100 18.77 2.76 3.51
C ARG A 100 18.91 3.97 2.59
N ALA A 101 20.12 4.22 2.08
CA ALA A 101 20.36 5.29 1.12
C ALA A 101 19.95 4.83 -0.29
N VAL A 102 19.08 5.60 -0.94
CA VAL A 102 18.56 5.30 -2.29
C VAL A 102 19.69 5.11 -3.30
N GLU A 103 20.74 5.92 -3.21
CA GLU A 103 21.85 5.95 -4.16
C GLU A 103 22.69 4.68 -4.18
N SER A 104 22.65 3.91 -3.10
CA SER A 104 23.38 2.65 -2.94
C SER A 104 22.48 1.42 -2.86
N GLU A 105 21.16 1.62 -2.97
CA GLU A 105 20.21 0.52 -2.87
C GLU A 105 20.22 -0.35 -4.13
N THR A 106 20.32 -1.65 -3.95
CA THR A 106 20.37 -2.62 -5.04
C THR A 106 19.35 -3.75 -4.94
N GLU A 107 18.71 -3.88 -3.79
CA GLU A 107 17.72 -4.93 -3.51
C GLU A 107 16.30 -4.43 -3.75
N LEU A 108 16.03 -3.18 -3.39
CA LEU A 108 14.71 -2.57 -3.45
C LEU A 108 14.63 -1.54 -4.58
N THR A 109 13.47 -1.43 -5.17
CA THR A 109 13.09 -0.34 -6.06
C THR A 109 11.80 0.27 -5.56
N MET A 110 11.44 1.43 -6.11
CA MET A 110 10.25 2.16 -5.72
C MET A 110 9.35 2.40 -6.92
N SER A 111 8.05 2.33 -6.67
CA SER A 111 7.01 2.70 -7.62
C SER A 111 5.94 3.51 -6.90
N TYR A 112 4.96 4.02 -7.63
CA TYR A 112 3.88 4.80 -7.05
C TYR A 112 2.56 4.59 -7.78
N TYR A 113 1.46 4.80 -7.06
CA TYR A 113 0.12 4.93 -7.60
C TYR A 113 -0.31 6.39 -7.58
N VAL A 114 -1.03 6.80 -8.61
CA VAL A 114 -1.62 8.13 -8.74
C VAL A 114 -3.13 8.01 -9.00
N PRO A 115 -3.93 9.06 -8.68
CA PRO A 115 -5.33 9.06 -9.05
C PRO A 115 -5.48 9.00 -10.57
N ASN A 116 -6.48 8.28 -11.06
CA ASN A 116 -6.87 8.40 -12.46
C ASN A 116 -7.54 9.77 -12.72
N LYS A 117 -7.79 10.09 -14.00
CA LYS A 117 -8.40 11.38 -14.40
C LYS A 117 -9.76 11.63 -13.73
N GLU A 118 -10.58 10.58 -13.58
CA GLU A 118 -11.87 10.69 -12.94
C GLU A 118 -11.72 10.98 -11.43
N GLY A 119 -10.84 10.26 -10.75
CA GLY A 119 -10.52 10.51 -9.34
C GLY A 119 -9.98 11.91 -9.11
N TRP A 120 -9.07 12.38 -9.98
CA TRP A 120 -8.53 13.73 -9.92
C TRP A 120 -9.62 14.80 -10.05
N THR A 121 -10.52 14.64 -11.03
CA THR A 121 -11.68 15.56 -11.23
C THR A 121 -12.59 15.58 -10.01
N LYS A 122 -12.70 14.49 -9.28
CA LYS A 122 -13.47 14.38 -8.03
C LYS A 122 -12.71 14.84 -6.79
N GLY A 123 -11.46 15.31 -6.93
CA GLY A 123 -10.68 15.86 -5.84
C GLY A 123 -9.69 14.88 -5.20
N ASN A 124 -9.52 13.66 -5.72
CA ASN A 124 -8.47 12.76 -5.26
C ASN A 124 -7.11 13.32 -5.71
N ARG A 125 -6.18 13.48 -4.78
CA ARG A 125 -4.83 14.05 -4.96
C ARG A 125 -3.74 13.11 -4.51
N GLN A 126 -4.12 11.96 -3.97
CA GLN A 126 -3.23 11.09 -3.24
C GLN A 126 -2.27 10.36 -4.18
N GLU A 127 -0.98 10.53 -3.95
CA GLU A 127 0.07 9.67 -4.50
C GLU A 127 0.56 8.72 -3.41
N ILE A 128 0.63 7.44 -3.75
CA ILE A 128 1.01 6.35 -2.83
C ILE A 128 2.29 5.73 -3.33
N CYS A 129 3.38 5.91 -2.58
CA CYS A 129 4.69 5.35 -2.92
C CYS A 129 4.93 4.06 -2.16
N TYR A 130 5.40 3.06 -2.85
CA TYR A 130 5.68 1.75 -2.30
C TYR A 130 6.99 1.17 -2.82
N ILE A 131 7.57 0.27 -2.07
CA ILE A 131 8.78 -0.47 -2.41
C ILE A 131 8.44 -1.88 -2.85
N LEU A 132 9.29 -2.41 -3.72
CA LEU A 132 9.29 -3.81 -4.17
C LEU A 132 10.73 -4.26 -4.36
N ARG A 133 10.92 -5.57 -4.49
CA ARG A 133 12.24 -6.12 -4.78
C ARG A 133 12.57 -6.00 -6.26
N VAL A 134 13.81 -5.62 -6.55
CA VAL A 134 14.32 -5.52 -7.93
C VAL A 134 14.28 -6.87 -8.66
N ASP A 135 14.44 -7.97 -7.94
CA ASP A 135 14.41 -9.34 -8.51
C ASP A 135 12.99 -9.90 -8.70
N GLY A 136 11.95 -9.12 -8.33
CA GLY A 136 10.55 -9.53 -8.43
C GLY A 136 10.13 -10.64 -7.46
N GLN A 137 11.00 -11.03 -6.53
CA GLN A 137 10.65 -12.04 -5.52
C GLN A 137 9.82 -11.44 -4.40
N PRO A 138 8.90 -12.18 -3.79
CA PRO A 138 8.12 -11.69 -2.67
C PRO A 138 9.01 -11.40 -1.45
N MET A 139 8.58 -10.42 -0.68
CA MET A 139 9.09 -10.10 0.66
C MET A 139 8.34 -10.93 1.70
N THR A 140 8.99 -11.29 2.80
CA THR A 140 8.37 -12.03 3.92
C THR A 140 8.60 -11.32 5.25
N GLN A 141 9.06 -10.08 5.19
CA GLN A 141 9.26 -9.19 6.34
C GLN A 141 9.13 -7.75 5.88
N SER A 142 8.80 -6.85 6.79
CA SER A 142 8.83 -5.42 6.53
C SER A 142 10.28 -4.92 6.40
N PHE A 143 10.50 -3.98 5.49
CA PHE A 143 11.75 -3.23 5.34
C PHE A 143 11.77 -1.94 6.17
N LYS A 144 10.77 -1.71 6.98
CA LYS A 144 10.74 -0.58 7.91
C LYS A 144 11.90 -0.66 8.90
N ALA A 145 12.69 0.42 8.97
CA ALA A 145 13.74 0.51 9.96
C ALA A 145 13.17 0.36 11.38
N VAL A 146 13.77 -0.53 12.17
CA VAL A 146 13.46 -0.61 13.61
C VAL A 146 14.04 0.63 14.29
N ALA A 147 13.23 1.30 15.07
CA ALA A 147 13.71 2.38 15.93
C ALA A 147 14.78 1.81 16.88
N GLN A 148 16.00 2.37 16.81
CA GLN A 148 17.08 2.06 17.74
C GLN A 148 16.84 2.74 19.07
#